data_02df199f6d0a066c865698ae725fba11
#
_entry.id   02df199f6d0a066c865698ae725fba11
#
_cell.length_a   1.000
_cell.length_b   1.000
_cell.length_c   1.000
_cell.angle_alpha   90.00
_cell.angle_beta   90.00
_cell.angle_gamma   90.00
#
_symmetry.space_group_name_H-M   'P 1'
#
loop_
_entity.id
_entity.type
_entity.pdbx_description
1 polymer ?
#
loop_
_entity_poly.entity_id
_entity_poly.type
_entity_poly.pdbx_seq_one_letter_code
_entity_poly.pdbx_strand_id
1 'polypeptide(L)'
;MNNPNALLNRRDVVNELLRDRADLLVIAGLGAPNWDVSAAGDHPNNFPLWGAMGGASMIGLGLALAQPKRKVMVITGDGEMLMNIGSLASIAVEAPKNLTIAVLDNERFGETGMQKTPTASGVDLAAIATACGIRTSRIVRTLSLIHISEPTRPY
;
A
#
# COMPACT_ATOMS: atom_id res chain seq x y z
N MET A 1 -18.20 21.89 -4.14
CA MET A 1 -17.00 22.57 -3.63
C MET A 1 -16.13 21.52 -2.94
N ASN A 2 -15.03 21.13 -3.57
CA ASN A 2 -14.11 20.15 -2.98
C ASN A 2 -13.34 20.81 -1.84
N ASN A 3 -13.54 20.33 -0.62
CA ASN A 3 -12.73 20.75 0.52
C ASN A 3 -11.31 20.19 0.32
N PRO A 4 -10.26 21.01 0.16
CA PRO A 4 -8.90 20.55 -0.07
C PRO A 4 -8.31 19.78 1.13
N ASN A 5 -9.00 19.80 2.28
CA ASN A 5 -8.65 19.06 3.49
C ASN A 5 -9.55 17.85 3.77
N ALA A 6 -10.43 17.47 2.83
CA ALA A 6 -11.23 16.26 2.99
C ALA A 6 -10.32 15.03 2.90
N LEU A 7 -10.36 14.19 3.93
CA LEU A 7 -9.67 12.90 3.92
C LEU A 7 -10.27 12.02 2.81
N LEU A 8 -9.42 11.30 2.10
CA LEU A 8 -9.87 10.31 1.12
C LEU A 8 -10.60 9.17 1.84
N ASN A 9 -11.72 8.72 1.25
CA ASN A 9 -12.35 7.48 1.71
C ASN A 9 -11.47 6.30 1.25
N ARG A 10 -11.04 5.45 2.18
CA ARG A 10 -10.14 4.33 1.88
C ARG A 10 -10.74 3.33 0.89
N ARG A 11 -12.06 3.07 0.92
CA ARG A 11 -12.74 2.17 -0.03
C ARG A 11 -12.74 2.73 -1.43
N ASP A 12 -12.96 4.03 -1.58
CA ASP A 12 -12.88 4.70 -2.88
C ASP A 12 -11.45 4.64 -3.42
N VAL A 13 -10.43 4.79 -2.55
CA VAL A 13 -9.03 4.64 -2.92
C VAL A 13 -8.74 3.22 -3.40
N VAL A 14 -9.18 2.20 -2.67
CA VAL A 14 -8.93 0.79 -3.05
C VAL A 14 -9.68 0.41 -4.31
N ASN A 15 -10.94 0.86 -4.47
CA ASN A 15 -11.70 0.67 -5.70
C ASN A 15 -10.97 1.29 -6.90
N GLU A 16 -10.40 2.50 -6.73
CA GLU A 16 -9.65 3.17 -7.79
C GLU A 16 -8.35 2.44 -8.12
N LEU A 17 -7.58 1.99 -7.11
CA LEU A 17 -6.36 1.19 -7.29
C LEU A 17 -6.63 -0.13 -8.04
N LEU A 18 -7.79 -0.72 -7.84
CA LEU A 18 -8.14 -2.03 -8.39
C LEU A 18 -9.07 -1.97 -9.62
N ARG A 19 -9.47 -0.78 -10.08
CA ARG A 19 -10.45 -0.61 -11.16
C ARG A 19 -10.05 -1.33 -12.46
N ASP A 20 -8.81 -1.19 -12.90
CA ASP A 20 -8.30 -1.76 -14.15
C ASP A 20 -7.20 -2.81 -13.88
N ARG A 21 -7.42 -3.66 -12.87
CA ARG A 21 -6.37 -4.51 -12.28
C ARG A 21 -5.82 -5.59 -13.18
N ALA A 22 -6.55 -6.01 -14.22
CA ALA A 22 -6.15 -7.11 -15.11
C ALA A 22 -5.61 -8.33 -14.34
N ASP A 23 -4.36 -8.73 -14.57
CA ASP A 23 -3.67 -9.86 -13.92
C ASP A 23 -2.86 -9.47 -12.67
N LEU A 24 -3.07 -8.27 -12.13
CA LEU A 24 -2.40 -7.74 -10.94
C LEU A 24 -2.52 -8.71 -9.75
N LEU A 25 -1.38 -9.01 -9.14
CA LEU A 25 -1.33 -9.74 -7.85
C LEU A 25 -1.45 -8.74 -6.71
N VAL A 26 -2.39 -8.98 -5.81
CA VAL A 26 -2.69 -8.08 -4.69
C VAL A 26 -2.45 -8.76 -3.36
N ILE A 27 -1.62 -8.16 -2.51
CA ILE A 27 -1.44 -8.55 -1.12
C ILE A 27 -2.14 -7.49 -0.28
N ALA A 28 -3.15 -7.89 0.48
CA ALA A 28 -3.83 -7.02 1.42
C ALA A 28 -3.26 -7.26 2.83
N GLY A 29 -2.76 -6.22 3.45
CA GLY A 29 -2.24 -6.26 4.82
C GLY A 29 -3.34 -6.41 5.86
N LEU A 30 -2.94 -6.69 7.09
CA LEU A 30 -3.85 -6.97 8.22
C LEU A 30 -4.84 -5.81 8.45
N GLY A 31 -6.07 -6.19 8.79
CA GLY A 31 -7.13 -5.27 9.22
C GLY A 31 -7.90 -4.64 8.06
N ALA A 32 -8.10 -3.33 8.11
CA ALA A 32 -8.94 -2.61 7.15
C ALA A 32 -8.61 -2.86 5.67
N PRO A 33 -7.34 -2.97 5.24
CA PRO A 33 -7.00 -3.27 3.85
C PRO A 33 -7.63 -4.56 3.33
N ASN A 34 -7.70 -5.63 4.14
CA ASN A 34 -8.35 -6.89 3.74
C ASN A 34 -9.83 -6.69 3.41
N TRP A 35 -10.54 -5.97 4.29
CA TRP A 35 -11.96 -5.67 4.09
C TRP A 35 -12.21 -4.78 2.87
N ASP A 36 -11.33 -3.83 2.62
CA ASP A 36 -11.46 -2.90 1.50
C ASP A 36 -11.17 -3.58 0.17
N VAL A 37 -10.16 -4.48 0.11
CA VAL A 37 -9.86 -5.29 -1.08
C VAL A 37 -11.00 -6.27 -1.37
N SER A 38 -11.55 -6.93 -0.34
CA SER A 38 -12.72 -7.82 -0.49
C SER A 38 -13.96 -7.05 -0.96
N ALA A 39 -14.17 -5.84 -0.45
CA ALA A 39 -15.29 -4.99 -0.88
C ALA A 39 -15.16 -4.50 -2.33
N ALA A 40 -13.94 -4.36 -2.86
CA ALA A 40 -13.69 -4.05 -4.26
C ALA A 40 -13.93 -5.24 -5.21
N GLY A 41 -14.17 -6.44 -4.66
CA GLY A 41 -14.52 -7.65 -5.38
C GLY A 41 -13.53 -8.80 -5.13
N ASP A 42 -14.09 -9.99 -4.95
CA ASP A 42 -13.27 -11.20 -4.84
C ASP A 42 -12.53 -11.48 -6.14
N HIS A 43 -11.27 -11.88 -6.01
CA HIS A 43 -10.45 -12.20 -7.16
C HIS A 43 -9.40 -13.27 -6.78
N PRO A 44 -9.11 -14.26 -7.66
CA PRO A 44 -8.16 -15.32 -7.37
C PRO A 44 -6.72 -14.83 -7.16
N ASN A 45 -6.40 -13.61 -7.60
CA ASN A 45 -5.11 -12.95 -7.39
C ASN A 45 -5.06 -12.10 -6.10
N ASN A 46 -6.06 -12.16 -5.24
CA ASN A 46 -6.03 -11.52 -3.92
C ASN A 46 -5.43 -12.48 -2.89
N PHE A 47 -4.48 -11.99 -2.13
CA PHE A 47 -3.91 -12.67 -0.97
C PHE A 47 -4.18 -11.84 0.29
N PRO A 48 -5.27 -12.12 1.02
CA PRO A 48 -5.57 -11.43 2.28
C PRO A 48 -4.68 -11.97 3.40
N LEU A 49 -3.92 -11.10 4.03
CA LEU A 49 -3.05 -11.44 5.15
C LEU A 49 -3.79 -11.19 6.47
N TRP A 50 -4.27 -12.25 7.11
CA TRP A 50 -5.02 -12.18 8.37
C TRP A 50 -4.16 -12.34 9.62
N GLY A 51 -2.88 -12.28 9.48
CA GLY A 51 -1.89 -12.37 10.56
C GLY A 51 -0.56 -11.79 10.13
N ALA A 52 0.51 -12.04 10.87
CA ALA A 52 1.87 -11.61 10.57
C ALA A 52 1.94 -10.09 10.26
N MET A 53 1.35 -9.27 11.16
CA MET A 53 1.35 -7.81 11.04
C MET A 53 2.77 -7.28 10.77
N GLY A 54 2.93 -6.45 9.75
CA GLY A 54 4.22 -5.98 9.23
C GLY A 54 4.79 -6.86 8.10
N GLY A 55 4.17 -8.01 7.80
CA GLY A 55 4.66 -8.94 6.78
C GLY A 55 4.30 -8.61 5.33
N ALA A 56 3.25 -7.83 5.10
CA ALA A 56 2.69 -7.63 3.76
C ALA A 56 3.70 -7.10 2.75
N SER A 57 4.51 -6.12 3.11
CA SER A 57 5.54 -5.53 2.24
C SER A 57 6.61 -6.53 1.81
N MET A 58 7.05 -7.41 2.73
CA MET A 58 8.06 -8.44 2.43
C MET A 58 7.49 -9.60 1.63
N ILE A 59 6.23 -9.98 1.86
CA ILE A 59 5.50 -10.94 1.01
C ILE A 59 5.41 -10.37 -0.40
N GLY A 60 5.06 -9.08 -0.53
CA GLY A 60 5.03 -8.37 -1.81
C GLY A 60 6.37 -8.37 -2.52
N LEU A 61 7.47 -8.12 -1.81
CA LEU A 61 8.81 -8.17 -2.37
C LEU A 61 9.12 -9.58 -2.88
N GLY A 62 8.93 -10.61 -2.06
CA GLY A 62 9.18 -11.99 -2.44
C GLY A 62 8.38 -12.41 -3.67
N LEU A 63 7.10 -12.03 -3.73
CA LEU A 63 6.23 -12.32 -4.88
C LEU A 63 6.68 -11.57 -6.14
N ALA A 64 7.09 -10.30 -6.01
CA ALA A 64 7.58 -9.51 -7.14
C ALA A 64 8.86 -10.08 -7.74
N LEU A 65 9.78 -10.57 -6.91
CA LEU A 65 11.00 -11.25 -7.35
C LEU A 65 10.70 -12.60 -8.01
N ALA A 66 9.75 -13.37 -7.46
CA ALA A 66 9.36 -14.67 -8.00
C ALA A 66 8.52 -14.57 -9.29
N GLN A 67 7.84 -13.45 -9.50
CA GLN A 67 6.93 -13.22 -10.64
C GLN A 67 7.32 -11.93 -11.41
N PRO A 68 8.52 -11.85 -12.00
CA PRO A 68 9.06 -10.57 -12.53
C PRO A 68 8.26 -10.02 -13.72
N LYS A 69 7.43 -10.84 -14.38
CA LYS A 69 6.58 -10.44 -15.50
C LYS A 69 5.19 -9.98 -15.09
N ARG A 70 4.82 -10.15 -13.81
CA ARG A 70 3.50 -9.76 -13.28
C ARG A 70 3.65 -8.56 -12.35
N LYS A 71 2.68 -7.67 -12.39
CA LYS A 71 2.60 -6.57 -11.41
C LYS A 71 2.14 -7.09 -10.07
N VAL A 72 2.72 -6.57 -9.00
CA VAL A 72 2.39 -6.88 -7.60
C VAL A 72 2.05 -5.58 -6.90
N MET A 73 0.94 -5.56 -6.21
CA MET A 73 0.52 -4.44 -5.37
C MET A 73 0.31 -4.91 -3.93
N VAL A 74 0.93 -4.21 -3.01
CA VAL A 74 0.64 -4.34 -1.58
C VAL A 74 -0.26 -3.19 -1.17
N ILE A 75 -1.38 -3.50 -0.53
CA ILE A 75 -2.27 -2.51 0.09
C ILE A 75 -2.23 -2.77 1.59
N THR A 76 -1.68 -1.85 2.36
CA THR A 76 -1.43 -2.01 3.79
C THR A 76 -1.82 -0.75 4.57
N GLY A 77 -1.85 -0.83 5.89
CA GLY A 77 -2.06 0.32 6.77
C GLY A 77 -0.75 0.93 7.26
N ASP A 78 -0.81 2.15 7.76
CA ASP A 78 0.31 2.86 8.37
C ASP A 78 0.88 2.12 9.59
N GLY A 79 0.01 1.60 10.46
CA GLY A 79 0.42 0.82 11.63
C GLY A 79 1.18 -0.45 11.26
N GLU A 80 0.71 -1.19 10.26
CA GLU A 80 1.39 -2.38 9.75
C GLU A 80 2.73 -2.03 9.10
N MET A 81 2.77 -0.99 8.27
CA MET A 81 4.01 -0.54 7.63
C MET A 81 5.06 -0.13 8.66
N LEU A 82 4.65 0.57 9.73
CA LEU A 82 5.54 0.99 10.82
C LEU A 82 6.11 -0.18 11.62
N MET A 83 5.37 -1.28 11.77
CA MET A 83 5.88 -2.48 12.47
C MET A 83 7.05 -3.14 11.77
N ASN A 84 7.18 -2.97 10.47
CA ASN A 84 8.31 -3.49 9.69
C ASN A 84 8.86 -2.41 8.74
N ILE A 85 9.12 -1.24 9.27
CA ILE A 85 9.63 -0.11 8.50
C ILE A 85 10.97 -0.44 7.81
N GLY A 86 11.77 -1.32 8.38
CA GLY A 86 13.03 -1.80 7.81
C GLY A 86 12.86 -2.55 6.49
N SER A 87 11.67 -3.06 6.19
CA SER A 87 11.37 -3.66 4.88
C SER A 87 11.58 -2.71 3.71
N LEU A 88 11.40 -1.39 3.92
CA LEU A 88 11.63 -0.38 2.90
C LEU A 88 13.08 -0.35 2.44
N ALA A 89 14.05 -0.58 3.35
CA ALA A 89 15.45 -0.67 2.99
C ALA A 89 15.73 -1.91 2.12
N SER A 90 15.19 -3.09 2.48
CA SER A 90 15.31 -4.30 1.68
C SER A 90 14.69 -4.14 0.29
N ILE A 91 13.51 -3.53 0.22
CA ILE A 91 12.83 -3.24 -1.06
C ILE A 91 13.65 -2.27 -1.92
N ALA A 92 14.28 -1.25 -1.31
CA ALA A 92 15.13 -0.30 -2.03
C ALA A 92 16.38 -0.97 -2.61
N VAL A 93 16.99 -1.92 -1.90
CA VAL A 93 18.16 -2.70 -2.36
C VAL A 93 17.78 -3.58 -3.55
N GLU A 94 16.69 -4.36 -3.44
CA GLU A 94 16.24 -5.25 -4.51
C GLU A 94 15.64 -4.49 -5.70
N ALA A 95 15.07 -3.30 -5.43
CA ALA A 95 14.51 -2.37 -6.42
C ALA A 95 13.63 -3.03 -7.51
N PRO A 96 12.65 -3.89 -7.15
CA PRO A 96 11.82 -4.59 -8.13
C PRO A 96 10.98 -3.59 -8.91
N LYS A 97 10.98 -3.70 -10.25
CA LYS A 97 10.28 -2.76 -11.13
C LYS A 97 8.76 -2.98 -11.18
N ASN A 98 8.31 -4.11 -10.66
CA ASN A 98 6.92 -4.58 -10.74
C ASN A 98 6.19 -4.54 -9.38
N LEU A 99 6.77 -3.94 -8.34
CA LEU A 99 6.17 -3.80 -7.01
C LEU A 99 5.67 -2.38 -6.79
N THR A 100 4.44 -2.26 -6.32
CA THR A 100 3.85 -1.03 -5.79
C THR A 100 3.34 -1.27 -4.37
N ILE A 101 3.56 -0.33 -3.47
CA ILE A 101 3.03 -0.37 -2.11
C ILE A 101 2.14 0.86 -1.89
N ALA A 102 0.87 0.63 -1.57
CA ALA A 102 -0.10 1.64 -1.18
C ALA A 102 -0.34 1.54 0.33
N VAL A 103 0.01 2.60 1.05
CA VAL A 103 -0.23 2.69 2.49
C VAL A 103 -1.47 3.54 2.74
N LEU A 104 -2.50 2.94 3.31
CA LEU A 104 -3.72 3.62 3.73
C LEU A 104 -3.49 4.19 5.13
N ASP A 105 -3.06 5.46 5.18
CA ASP A 105 -2.72 6.13 6.44
C ASP A 105 -3.97 6.78 7.04
N ASN A 106 -4.47 6.18 8.11
CA ASN A 106 -5.56 6.71 8.91
C ASN A 106 -5.10 7.23 10.29
N GLU A 107 -3.78 7.20 10.54
CA GLU A 107 -3.18 7.63 11.80
C GLU A 107 -3.64 6.81 13.03
N ARG A 108 -4.13 5.57 12.83
CA ARG A 108 -4.73 4.76 13.90
C ARG A 108 -4.43 3.27 13.76
N PHE A 109 -4.24 2.61 14.90
CA PHE A 109 -4.31 1.15 15.01
C PHE A 109 -5.77 0.72 15.17
N GLY A 110 -6.47 0.55 14.05
CA GLY A 110 -7.92 0.31 14.02
C GLY A 110 -8.36 -0.97 14.73
N GLU A 111 -7.58 -2.05 14.62
CA GLU A 111 -7.94 -3.37 15.13
C GLU A 111 -7.76 -3.52 16.65
N THR A 112 -7.01 -2.63 17.30
CA THR A 112 -6.66 -2.75 18.73
C THR A 112 -7.29 -1.68 19.63
N GLY A 113 -8.15 -0.82 19.06
CA GLY A 113 -8.87 0.20 19.83
C GLY A 113 -8.55 1.64 19.43
N MET A 114 -8.18 1.87 18.18
CA MET A 114 -8.01 3.21 17.62
C MET A 114 -6.92 4.07 18.26
N GLN A 115 -5.91 3.45 18.83
CA GLN A 115 -4.73 4.16 19.34
C GLN A 115 -4.04 4.92 18.20
N LYS A 116 -3.47 6.07 18.49
CA LYS A 116 -2.70 6.84 17.51
C LYS A 116 -1.46 6.07 17.07
N THR A 117 -1.23 6.04 15.75
CA THR A 117 0.04 5.61 15.19
C THR A 117 1.04 6.78 15.21
N PRO A 118 2.34 6.53 15.02
CA PRO A 118 3.35 7.58 14.91
C PRO A 118 3.08 8.60 13.78
N THR A 119 2.36 8.23 12.71
CA THR A 119 1.99 9.17 11.64
C THR A 119 1.10 10.31 12.16
N ALA A 120 0.24 10.03 13.16
CA ALA A 120 -0.55 11.05 13.86
C ALA A 120 0.32 12.11 14.58
N SER A 121 1.60 11.85 14.76
CA SER A 121 2.58 12.74 15.40
C SER A 121 3.62 13.28 14.40
N GLY A 122 3.35 13.19 13.10
CA GLY A 122 4.16 13.78 12.05
C GLY A 122 5.22 12.88 11.43
N VAL A 123 5.20 11.56 11.70
CA VAL A 123 6.06 10.61 10.98
C VAL A 123 5.59 10.52 9.53
N ASP A 124 6.47 10.82 8.59
CA ASP A 124 6.23 10.79 7.15
C ASP A 124 6.80 9.51 6.53
N LEU A 125 5.91 8.54 6.23
CA LEU A 125 6.29 7.27 5.61
C LEU A 125 6.85 7.44 4.20
N ALA A 126 6.39 8.42 3.44
CA ALA A 126 6.90 8.68 2.10
C ALA A 126 8.32 9.24 2.14
N ALA A 127 8.61 10.11 3.10
CA ALA A 127 9.96 10.62 3.34
C ALA A 127 10.91 9.50 3.79
N ILE A 128 10.46 8.59 4.67
CA ILE A 128 11.25 7.43 5.12
C ILE A 128 11.55 6.51 3.93
N ALA A 129 10.56 6.21 3.09
CA ALA A 129 10.76 5.38 1.90
C ALA A 129 11.80 6.01 0.95
N THR A 130 11.73 7.32 0.75
CA THR A 130 12.73 8.08 -0.03
C THR A 130 14.12 8.00 0.59
N ALA A 131 14.22 8.16 1.91
CA ALA A 131 15.49 8.06 2.65
C ALA A 131 16.11 6.65 2.59
N CYS A 132 15.27 5.60 2.48
CA CYS A 132 15.73 4.23 2.24
C CYS A 132 16.23 4.00 0.80
N GLY A 133 16.00 4.93 -0.13
CA GLY A 133 16.43 4.83 -1.52
C GLY A 133 15.33 4.41 -2.51
N ILE A 134 14.06 4.36 -2.09
CA ILE A 134 12.93 4.13 -3.00
C ILE A 134 12.75 5.37 -3.86
N ARG A 135 12.93 5.22 -5.19
CA ARG A 135 13.00 6.35 -6.13
C ARG A 135 11.69 7.09 -6.30
N THR A 136 10.57 6.40 -6.18
CA THR A 136 9.23 7.00 -6.35
C THR A 136 8.43 6.75 -5.08
N SER A 137 8.27 7.79 -4.27
CA SER A 137 7.45 7.79 -3.08
C SER A 137 6.76 9.13 -2.93
N ARG A 138 5.47 9.13 -2.57
CA ARG A 138 4.69 10.35 -2.42
C ARG A 138 3.45 10.15 -1.55
N ILE A 139 2.96 11.24 -0.98
CA ILE A 139 1.66 11.30 -0.34
C ILE A 139 0.61 11.66 -1.40
N VAL A 140 -0.46 10.88 -1.48
CA VAL A 140 -1.60 11.11 -2.37
C VAL A 140 -2.79 11.61 -1.54
N ARG A 141 -3.33 12.77 -1.90
CA ARG A 141 -4.45 13.41 -1.19
C ARG A 141 -5.71 13.60 -2.05
N THR A 142 -5.67 13.17 -3.31
CA THR A 142 -6.80 13.22 -4.24
C THR A 142 -6.84 11.96 -5.09
N LEU A 143 -8.05 11.44 -5.38
CA LEU A 143 -8.21 10.22 -6.18
C LEU A 143 -7.58 10.34 -7.57
N SER A 144 -7.65 11.52 -8.19
CA SER A 144 -7.08 11.75 -9.53
C SER A 144 -5.56 11.57 -9.60
N LEU A 145 -4.85 11.58 -8.46
CA LEU A 145 -3.40 11.38 -8.42
C LEU A 145 -3.01 9.92 -8.21
N ILE A 146 -3.95 9.01 -7.98
CA ILE A 146 -3.66 7.59 -7.75
C ILE A 146 -2.97 6.97 -8.97
N HIS A 147 -3.48 7.21 -10.17
CA HIS A 147 -2.92 6.65 -11.42
C HIS A 147 -1.51 7.13 -11.77
N ILE A 148 -1.12 8.31 -11.30
CA ILE A 148 0.24 8.83 -11.50
C ILE A 148 1.25 8.07 -10.63
N SER A 149 0.77 7.30 -9.64
CA SER A 149 1.59 6.54 -8.69
C SER A 149 1.88 5.11 -9.17
N GLU A 150 1.18 4.64 -10.18
CA GLU A 150 1.45 3.33 -10.77
C GLU A 150 2.74 3.34 -11.57
N PRO A 151 3.54 2.23 -11.55
CA PRO A 151 4.64 2.08 -12.49
C PRO A 151 4.10 2.25 -13.92
N THR A 152 4.71 3.15 -14.67
CA THR A 152 4.32 3.46 -16.05
C THR A 152 4.03 2.18 -16.83
N ARG A 153 2.82 2.06 -17.39
CA ARG A 153 2.51 1.03 -18.37
C ARG A 153 3.50 1.21 -19.54
N PRO A 154 4.27 0.21 -19.94
CA PRO A 154 4.90 0.26 -21.25
C PRO A 154 3.75 0.30 -22.27
N TYR A 155 3.77 1.26 -23.15
CA TYR A 155 2.90 1.36 -24.30
C TYR A 155 3.13 0.18 -25.24
#